data_def03fcbcc3e064b194e41e8f5640a82
#
_entry.id   def03fcbcc3e064b194e41e8f5640a82
#
_cell.length_a   1.000
_cell.length_b   1.000
_cell.length_c   1.000
_cell.angle_alpha   90.00
_cell.angle_beta   90.00
_cell.angle_gamma   90.00
#
_symmetry.space_group_name_H-M   'P 1'
#
loop_
_entity.id
_entity.type
_entity.pdbx_description
1 polymer ?
#
loop_
_entity_poly.entity_id
_entity_poly.type
_entity_poly.pdbx_seq_one_letter_code
_entity_poly.pdbx_strand_id
1 'polypeptide(L)'
;LGRKSSFGFLAGQPTLFLLEVCSGEDIILVPQHKGWSDLIESTYGQNAHSFKRYATKKDTLFERSRLEKFVTQLPNDFELRVIDEKVYNSCLEKEWSQDLVANYATYQYYKKQGIGYVVYYQGNIIAGASSYSTYKNGIEIEVDTHPDFRRRGLAKIVAAQLILTCLDKGIYPSWDAHTRTSLNLAEKLGYEFSHEYIAYEID
;
A
#
# COMPACT_ATOMS: atom_id res chain seq x y z
N LEU A 1 14.39 6.82 11.52
CA LEU A 1 14.69 5.59 10.79
C LEU A 1 13.34 5.01 10.36
N GLY A 2 12.97 5.24 9.07
CA GLY A 2 11.75 4.68 8.51
C GLY A 2 11.81 3.16 8.51
N ARG A 3 10.83 2.50 9.11
CA ARG A 3 10.67 1.06 9.03
C ARG A 3 10.28 0.72 7.60
N LYS A 4 11.05 -0.11 6.93
CA LYS A 4 10.72 -0.68 5.63
C LYS A 4 10.07 -2.02 5.89
N SER A 5 8.74 -2.05 6.02
CA SER A 5 8.04 -3.32 6.07
C SER A 5 8.15 -4.01 4.71
N SER A 6 8.90 -5.07 4.66
CA SER A 6 9.00 -5.95 3.49
C SER A 6 8.06 -7.14 3.67
N PHE A 7 7.65 -7.78 2.57
CA PHE A 7 6.85 -9.01 2.62
C PHE A 7 7.71 -10.22 2.30
N GLY A 8 7.66 -11.23 3.16
CA GLY A 8 8.25 -12.54 2.94
C GLY A 8 7.18 -13.61 2.67
N PHE A 9 7.01 -14.02 1.41
CA PHE A 9 6.08 -15.10 1.05
C PHE A 9 6.76 -16.46 1.22
N LEU A 10 6.31 -17.22 2.22
CA LEU A 10 6.89 -18.50 2.60
C LEU A 10 6.17 -19.66 1.93
N ALA A 11 6.81 -20.29 0.94
CA ALA A 11 6.28 -21.41 0.17
C ALA A 11 7.25 -22.61 0.22
N GLY A 12 6.80 -23.79 -0.28
CA GLY A 12 7.58 -25.02 -0.25
C GLY A 12 7.67 -25.64 1.16
N GLN A 13 8.69 -26.46 1.40
CA GLN A 13 8.89 -27.14 2.69
C GLN A 13 9.31 -26.14 3.78
N PRO A 14 8.62 -26.09 4.93
CA PRO A 14 9.01 -25.24 6.04
C PRO A 14 10.39 -25.62 6.60
N THR A 15 11.26 -24.61 6.75
CA THR A 15 12.59 -24.78 7.34
C THR A 15 12.92 -23.62 8.27
N LEU A 16 13.55 -23.90 9.41
CA LEU A 16 14.03 -22.87 10.35
C LEU A 16 15.01 -21.92 9.67
N PHE A 17 15.85 -22.41 8.79
CA PHE A 17 16.83 -21.59 8.05
C PHE A 17 16.19 -20.39 7.35
N LEU A 18 15.03 -20.57 6.69
CA LEU A 18 14.35 -19.45 6.02
C LEU A 18 13.76 -18.45 7.01
N LEU A 19 13.31 -18.89 8.18
CA LEU A 19 12.85 -17.97 9.23
C LEU A 19 14.03 -17.21 9.84
N GLU A 20 15.18 -17.85 10.04
CA GLU A 20 16.41 -17.20 10.53
C GLU A 20 16.92 -16.13 9.56
N VAL A 21 16.83 -16.36 8.25
CA VAL A 21 17.16 -15.35 7.23
C VAL A 21 16.25 -14.13 7.32
N CYS A 22 15.00 -14.31 7.72
CA CYS A 22 14.02 -13.22 7.90
C CYS A 22 14.12 -12.57 9.29
N SER A 23 14.87 -13.15 10.25
CA SER A 23 14.99 -12.63 11.60
C SER A 23 15.81 -11.33 11.64
N GLY A 24 15.37 -10.36 12.43
CA GLY A 24 16.03 -9.04 12.53
C GLY A 24 15.67 -8.04 11.43
N GLU A 25 14.87 -8.43 10.47
CA GLU A 25 14.29 -7.56 9.45
C GLU A 25 12.84 -7.19 9.86
N ASP A 26 12.44 -5.96 9.58
CA ASP A 26 11.04 -5.52 9.73
C ASP A 26 10.23 -6.09 8.54
N ILE A 27 9.85 -7.38 8.66
CA ILE A 27 9.24 -8.16 7.58
C ILE A 27 7.90 -8.74 8.00
N ILE A 28 6.91 -8.62 7.13
CA ILE A 28 5.63 -9.31 7.27
C ILE A 28 5.74 -10.68 6.61
N LEU A 29 5.63 -11.75 7.41
CA LEU A 29 5.69 -13.12 6.92
C LEU A 29 4.31 -13.59 6.44
N VAL A 30 4.26 -14.10 5.22
CA VAL A 30 3.03 -14.60 4.58
C VAL A 30 3.17 -16.08 4.29
N PRO A 31 2.67 -16.97 5.19
CA PRO A 31 2.69 -18.40 4.98
C PRO A 31 1.74 -18.80 3.86
N GLN A 32 2.23 -19.60 2.91
CA GLN A 32 1.40 -20.09 1.79
C GLN A 32 0.65 -21.38 2.15
N HIS A 33 0.92 -22.00 3.28
CA HIS A 33 0.19 -23.15 3.82
C HIS A 33 0.42 -23.31 5.34
N LYS A 34 -0.42 -24.12 5.97
CA LYS A 34 -0.44 -24.32 7.43
C LYS A 34 0.91 -24.71 8.04
N GLY A 35 1.73 -25.52 7.39
CA GLY A 35 3.04 -25.92 7.91
C GLY A 35 3.99 -24.75 8.17
N TRP A 36 3.90 -23.68 7.38
CA TRP A 36 4.63 -22.45 7.65
C TRP A 36 4.07 -21.67 8.83
N SER A 37 2.74 -21.61 8.97
CA SER A 37 2.10 -20.98 10.14
C SER A 37 2.52 -21.69 11.43
N ASP A 38 2.45 -23.03 11.44
CA ASP A 38 2.85 -23.85 12.61
C ASP A 38 4.32 -23.64 12.97
N LEU A 39 5.21 -23.52 11.97
CA LEU A 39 6.62 -23.26 12.19
C LEU A 39 6.87 -21.85 12.75
N ILE A 40 6.22 -20.80 12.20
CA ILE A 40 6.31 -19.43 12.70
C ILE A 40 5.87 -19.38 14.17
N GLU A 41 4.67 -19.91 14.47
CA GLU A 41 4.10 -19.90 15.81
C GLU A 41 4.97 -20.68 16.82
N SER A 42 5.52 -21.84 16.42
CA SER A 42 6.39 -22.62 17.28
C SER A 42 7.78 -21.98 17.50
N THR A 43 8.28 -21.21 16.51
CA THR A 43 9.60 -20.56 16.59
C THR A 43 9.57 -19.28 17.41
N TYR A 44 8.58 -18.42 17.15
CA TYR A 44 8.51 -17.07 17.74
C TYR A 44 7.56 -16.99 18.94
N GLY A 45 6.65 -17.96 19.11
CA GLY A 45 5.73 -18.01 20.25
C GLY A 45 4.88 -16.75 20.36
N GLN A 46 4.98 -16.06 21.51
CA GLN A 46 4.22 -14.82 21.77
C GLN A 46 4.66 -13.62 20.93
N ASN A 47 5.85 -13.68 20.32
CA ASN A 47 6.35 -12.62 19.45
C ASN A 47 5.80 -12.73 18.02
N ALA A 48 5.05 -13.78 17.68
CA ALA A 48 4.39 -13.93 16.39
C ALA A 48 2.95 -13.38 16.46
N HIS A 49 2.72 -12.22 15.90
CA HIS A 49 1.42 -11.55 15.87
C HIS A 49 0.70 -11.80 14.53
N SER A 50 -0.25 -12.74 14.54
CA SER A 50 -1.03 -13.04 13.35
C SER A 50 -2.13 -12.02 13.11
N PHE A 51 -2.32 -11.63 11.86
CA PHE A 51 -3.42 -10.78 11.43
C PHE A 51 -3.94 -11.17 10.06
N LYS A 52 -5.16 -10.74 9.75
CA LYS A 52 -5.80 -10.99 8.45
C LYS A 52 -5.48 -9.88 7.47
N ARG A 53 -5.19 -10.26 6.24
CA ARG A 53 -5.14 -9.38 5.07
C ARG A 53 -6.19 -9.81 4.05
N TYR A 54 -6.50 -8.92 3.13
CA TYR A 54 -7.59 -9.09 2.16
C TYR A 54 -7.06 -8.86 0.76
N ALA A 55 -6.88 -9.94 0.02
CA ALA A 55 -6.44 -9.89 -1.37
C ALA A 55 -7.58 -9.46 -2.30
N THR A 56 -7.28 -8.67 -3.31
CA THR A 56 -8.18 -8.38 -4.43
C THR A 56 -7.81 -9.20 -5.66
N LYS A 57 -8.77 -9.40 -6.56
CA LYS A 57 -8.52 -10.04 -7.86
C LYS A 57 -7.52 -9.20 -8.67
N LYS A 58 -6.66 -9.87 -9.45
CA LYS A 58 -5.57 -9.23 -10.22
C LYS A 58 -5.94 -8.91 -11.68
N ASP A 59 -7.17 -9.15 -12.07
CA ASP A 59 -7.70 -8.94 -13.43
C ASP A 59 -8.87 -7.94 -13.45
N THR A 60 -8.92 -7.04 -12.48
CA THR A 60 -9.96 -6.02 -12.38
C THR A 60 -9.97 -5.11 -13.62
N LEU A 61 -11.12 -5.00 -14.25
CA LEU A 61 -11.38 -4.04 -15.30
C LEU A 61 -12.03 -2.79 -14.69
N PHE A 62 -11.28 -1.69 -14.65
CA PHE A 62 -11.76 -0.46 -14.04
C PHE A 62 -12.67 0.33 -14.98
N GLU A 63 -13.78 0.82 -14.45
CA GLU A 63 -14.63 1.79 -15.14
C GLU A 63 -14.02 3.19 -15.03
N ARG A 64 -13.37 3.67 -16.09
CA ARG A 64 -12.66 4.95 -16.14
C ARG A 64 -13.57 6.13 -15.75
N SER A 65 -14.77 6.19 -16.29
CA SER A 65 -15.73 7.27 -16.02
C SER A 65 -16.10 7.39 -14.54
N ARG A 66 -16.18 6.26 -13.84
CA ARG A 66 -16.40 6.21 -12.39
C ARG A 66 -15.23 6.80 -11.60
N LEU A 67 -14.00 6.45 -11.98
CA LEU A 67 -12.80 6.99 -11.35
C LEU A 67 -12.65 8.50 -11.59
N GLU A 68 -12.86 8.96 -12.81
CA GLU A 68 -12.85 10.38 -13.18
C GLU A 68 -13.89 11.16 -12.35
N LYS A 69 -15.10 10.63 -12.20
CA LYS A 69 -16.13 11.21 -11.34
C LYS A 69 -15.69 11.33 -9.87
N PHE A 70 -14.89 10.40 -9.36
CA PHE A 70 -14.36 10.54 -8.00
C PHE A 70 -13.34 11.68 -7.90
N VAL A 71 -12.47 11.83 -8.88
CA VAL A 71 -11.47 12.90 -8.91
C VAL A 71 -12.13 14.29 -8.96
N THR A 72 -13.21 14.44 -9.72
CA THR A 72 -13.97 15.73 -9.80
C THR A 72 -14.70 16.09 -8.49
N GLN A 73 -14.79 15.18 -7.52
CA GLN A 73 -15.37 15.45 -6.19
C GLN A 73 -14.41 16.15 -5.22
N LEU A 74 -13.15 16.41 -5.63
CA LEU A 74 -12.21 17.14 -4.77
C LEU A 74 -12.73 18.59 -4.59
N PRO A 75 -12.97 19.04 -3.35
CA PRO A 75 -13.43 20.40 -3.09
C PRO A 75 -12.41 21.46 -3.56
N ASN A 76 -12.87 22.64 -3.92
CA ASN A 76 -12.05 23.71 -4.54
C ASN A 76 -10.93 24.26 -3.65
N ASP A 77 -11.03 24.10 -2.34
CA ASP A 77 -10.01 24.50 -1.37
C ASP A 77 -8.90 23.45 -1.15
N PHE A 78 -9.02 22.29 -1.82
CA PHE A 78 -8.03 21.24 -1.84
C PHE A 78 -7.33 21.19 -3.21
N GLU A 79 -6.08 20.80 -3.23
CA GLU A 79 -5.27 20.70 -4.43
C GLU A 79 -4.68 19.30 -4.57
N LEU A 80 -4.88 18.69 -5.74
CA LEU A 80 -4.25 17.42 -6.08
C LEU A 80 -2.92 17.68 -6.79
N ARG A 81 -1.83 17.09 -6.27
CA ARG A 81 -0.46 17.24 -6.81
C ARG A 81 0.23 15.91 -6.98
N VAL A 82 1.13 15.84 -7.95
CA VAL A 82 2.08 14.72 -8.09
C VAL A 82 3.09 14.74 -6.94
N ILE A 83 3.64 13.59 -6.59
CA ILE A 83 4.77 13.51 -5.66
C ILE A 83 6.05 13.91 -6.42
N ASP A 84 6.42 15.19 -6.32
CA ASP A 84 7.70 15.72 -6.73
C ASP A 84 8.75 15.60 -5.61
N GLU A 85 9.97 16.11 -5.82
CA GLU A 85 11.05 16.02 -4.83
C GLU A 85 10.71 16.70 -3.50
N LYS A 86 10.05 17.86 -3.55
CA LYS A 86 9.61 18.56 -2.34
C LYS A 86 8.56 17.77 -1.58
N VAL A 87 7.58 17.21 -2.29
CA VAL A 87 6.53 16.38 -1.70
C VAL A 87 7.11 15.09 -1.16
N TYR A 88 8.01 14.42 -1.89
CA TYR A 88 8.71 13.23 -1.44
C TYR A 88 9.40 13.44 -0.09
N ASN A 89 10.20 14.50 0.03
CA ASN A 89 10.89 14.84 1.28
C ASN A 89 9.88 15.15 2.40
N SER A 90 8.83 15.90 2.10
CA SER A 90 7.78 16.23 3.09
C SER A 90 7.00 15.00 3.55
N CYS A 91 6.83 13.98 2.72
CA CYS A 91 6.21 12.71 3.12
C CYS A 91 7.09 11.95 4.13
N LEU A 92 8.41 11.95 3.95
CA LEU A 92 9.34 11.28 4.86
C LEU A 92 9.41 11.90 6.26
N GLU A 93 9.07 13.19 6.39
CA GLU A 93 9.11 13.92 7.68
C GLU A 93 7.97 13.55 8.63
N LYS A 94 6.92 12.88 8.15
CA LYS A 94 5.69 12.65 8.92
C LYS A 94 5.38 11.15 8.97
N GLU A 95 5.22 10.61 10.16
CA GLU A 95 4.92 9.21 10.40
C GLU A 95 3.73 8.71 9.57
N TRP A 96 2.64 9.46 9.47
CA TRP A 96 1.44 9.04 8.76
C TRP A 96 1.57 8.99 7.22
N SER A 97 2.58 9.63 6.64
CA SER A 97 2.76 9.71 5.17
C SER A 97 4.07 9.12 4.66
N GLN A 98 4.97 8.70 5.54
CA GLN A 98 6.28 8.19 5.13
C GLN A 98 6.16 6.96 4.22
N ASP A 99 5.19 6.08 4.46
CA ASP A 99 5.01 4.84 3.71
C ASP A 99 4.60 5.08 2.25
N LEU A 100 4.09 6.26 1.92
CA LEU A 100 3.87 6.67 0.53
C LEU A 100 5.15 6.64 -0.32
N VAL A 101 6.34 6.79 0.30
CA VAL A 101 7.61 6.94 -0.42
C VAL A 101 8.79 6.17 0.19
N ALA A 102 8.67 5.67 1.42
CA ALA A 102 9.81 5.12 2.20
C ALA A 102 10.49 3.91 1.54
N ASN A 103 9.80 3.16 0.69
CA ASN A 103 10.37 2.03 -0.05
C ASN A 103 11.33 2.44 -1.17
N TYR A 104 11.41 3.72 -1.47
CA TYR A 104 12.34 4.28 -2.45
C TYR A 104 13.46 5.01 -1.72
N ALA A 105 14.68 4.49 -1.78
CA ALA A 105 15.81 5.01 -1.00
C ALA A 105 16.16 6.49 -1.29
N THR A 106 15.78 7.01 -2.47
CA THR A 106 16.00 8.41 -2.88
C THR A 106 14.87 8.89 -3.78
N TYR A 107 14.65 10.21 -3.85
CA TYR A 107 13.73 10.79 -4.82
C TYR A 107 14.09 10.45 -6.27
N GLN A 108 15.35 10.35 -6.62
CA GLN A 108 15.78 10.00 -7.97
C GLN A 108 15.32 8.59 -8.34
N TYR A 109 15.37 7.67 -7.38
CA TYR A 109 14.83 6.32 -7.56
C TYR A 109 13.30 6.33 -7.66
N TYR A 110 12.61 7.08 -6.78
CA TYR A 110 11.16 7.28 -6.84
C TYR A 110 10.73 7.88 -8.18
N LYS A 111 11.39 8.95 -8.65
CA LYS A 111 11.10 9.60 -9.94
C LYS A 111 11.18 8.64 -11.12
N LYS A 112 12.07 7.66 -11.04
CA LYS A 112 12.27 6.66 -12.12
C LYS A 112 11.26 5.52 -12.06
N GLN A 113 10.87 5.07 -10.88
CA GLN A 113 10.10 3.84 -10.68
C GLN A 113 8.73 4.10 -10.04
N GLY A 114 8.62 5.12 -9.21
CA GLY A 114 7.41 5.41 -8.45
C GLY A 114 6.39 6.24 -9.21
N ILE A 115 5.15 6.18 -8.73
CA ILE A 115 4.05 7.02 -9.18
C ILE A 115 3.23 7.36 -7.93
N GLY A 116 2.83 8.63 -7.78
CA GLY A 116 1.98 9.00 -6.65
C GLY A 116 1.43 10.40 -6.75
N TYR A 117 0.39 10.60 -5.96
CA TYR A 117 -0.32 11.85 -5.81
C TYR A 117 -0.59 12.13 -4.35
N VAL A 118 -0.67 13.40 -4.01
CA VAL A 118 -1.08 13.87 -2.69
C VAL A 118 -2.17 14.92 -2.82
N VAL A 119 -2.96 15.05 -1.77
CA VAL A 119 -3.92 16.14 -1.61
C VAL A 119 -3.35 17.15 -0.63
N TYR A 120 -3.33 18.41 -1.03
CA TYR A 120 -2.95 19.56 -0.22
C TYR A 120 -4.18 20.30 0.28
N TYR A 121 -4.09 20.80 1.49
CA TYR A 121 -5.02 21.75 2.09
C TYR A 121 -4.23 22.77 2.91
N GLN A 122 -4.42 24.06 2.63
CA GLN A 122 -3.71 25.17 3.32
C GLN A 122 -2.19 24.94 3.41
N GLY A 123 -1.56 24.49 2.32
CA GLY A 123 -0.13 24.27 2.24
C GLY A 123 0.40 22.97 2.87
N ASN A 124 -0.48 22.12 3.44
CA ASN A 124 -0.11 20.87 4.08
C ASN A 124 -0.60 19.67 3.27
N ILE A 125 0.22 18.60 3.23
CA ILE A 125 -0.21 17.29 2.74
C ILE A 125 -1.19 16.69 3.76
N ILE A 126 -2.34 16.22 3.29
CA ILE A 126 -3.39 15.66 4.13
C ILE A 126 -3.90 14.28 3.70
N ALA A 127 -3.60 13.86 2.47
CA ALA A 127 -3.84 12.51 1.97
C ALA A 127 -2.86 12.21 0.85
N GLY A 128 -2.60 10.94 0.59
CA GLY A 128 -1.77 10.51 -0.52
C GLY A 128 -2.11 9.11 -0.99
N ALA A 129 -1.77 8.83 -2.24
CA ALA A 129 -1.75 7.50 -2.83
C ALA A 129 -0.51 7.38 -3.70
N SER A 130 0.24 6.31 -3.54
CA SER A 130 1.51 6.10 -4.21
C SER A 130 1.75 4.62 -4.50
N SER A 131 2.73 4.34 -5.35
CA SER A 131 3.27 3.00 -5.49
C SER A 131 4.07 2.64 -4.23
N TYR A 132 3.59 1.69 -3.44
CA TYR A 132 4.36 1.04 -2.37
C TYR A 132 5.58 0.30 -2.94
N SER A 133 5.33 -0.45 -3.99
CA SER A 133 6.36 -1.12 -4.77
C SER A 133 6.00 -1.14 -6.25
N THR A 134 7.02 -1.35 -7.10
CA THR A 134 6.86 -1.40 -8.55
C THR A 134 7.42 -2.71 -9.06
N TYR A 135 6.69 -3.37 -9.94
CA TYR A 135 7.09 -4.61 -10.59
C TYR A 135 6.83 -4.53 -12.10
N LYS A 136 7.21 -5.57 -12.85
CA LYS A 136 6.95 -5.60 -14.28
C LYS A 136 5.45 -5.52 -14.56
N ASN A 137 5.01 -4.48 -15.23
CA ASN A 137 3.62 -4.21 -15.61
C ASN A 137 2.67 -3.81 -14.47
N GLY A 138 3.15 -3.42 -13.30
CA GLY A 138 2.25 -2.98 -12.23
C GLY A 138 2.93 -2.33 -11.03
N ILE A 139 2.08 -1.92 -10.11
CA ILE A 139 2.47 -1.39 -8.79
C ILE A 139 1.61 -2.05 -7.71
N GLU A 140 2.11 -2.11 -6.49
CA GLU A 140 1.27 -2.23 -5.28
C GLU A 140 0.97 -0.83 -4.76
N ILE A 141 -0.29 -0.56 -4.42
CA ILE A 141 -0.72 0.77 -3.98
C ILE A 141 -0.58 0.94 -2.47
N GLU A 142 -0.05 2.09 -2.04
CA GLU A 142 -0.18 2.63 -0.70
C GLU A 142 -1.14 3.81 -0.68
N VAL A 143 -1.99 3.90 0.35
CA VAL A 143 -2.94 5.00 0.51
C VAL A 143 -3.06 5.41 1.96
N ASP A 144 -2.69 6.66 2.25
CA ASP A 144 -2.76 7.24 3.58
C ASP A 144 -3.55 8.54 3.64
N THR A 145 -4.15 8.78 4.81
CA THR A 145 -4.84 10.04 5.10
C THR A 145 -4.53 10.49 6.52
N HIS A 146 -4.13 11.75 6.64
CA HIS A 146 -3.90 12.40 7.93
C HIS A 146 -5.09 12.17 8.87
N PRO A 147 -4.89 11.80 10.14
CA PRO A 147 -5.96 11.44 11.07
C PRO A 147 -7.13 12.44 11.11
N ASP A 148 -6.85 13.73 11.16
CA ASP A 148 -7.87 14.80 11.24
C ASP A 148 -8.68 14.99 9.95
N PHE A 149 -8.22 14.40 8.84
CA PHE A 149 -8.87 14.49 7.52
C PHE A 149 -9.50 13.18 7.06
N ARG A 150 -9.49 12.15 7.90
CA ARG A 150 -10.14 10.86 7.60
C ARG A 150 -11.65 11.02 7.44
N ARG A 151 -12.27 10.06 6.73
CA ARG A 151 -13.72 9.98 6.44
C ARG A 151 -14.28 11.17 5.64
N ARG A 152 -13.43 11.97 4.98
CA ARG A 152 -13.82 13.05 4.04
C ARG A 152 -13.78 12.63 2.58
N GLY A 153 -13.54 11.34 2.27
CA GLY A 153 -13.47 10.82 0.91
C GLY A 153 -12.15 11.04 0.18
N LEU A 154 -11.15 11.68 0.82
CA LEU A 154 -9.88 12.06 0.18
C LEU A 154 -9.08 10.86 -0.31
N ALA A 155 -8.99 9.78 0.48
CA ALA A 155 -8.34 8.53 0.08
C ALA A 155 -8.91 7.98 -1.24
N LYS A 156 -10.25 8.02 -1.40
CA LYS A 156 -10.91 7.58 -2.63
C LYS A 156 -10.53 8.44 -3.83
N ILE A 157 -10.46 9.75 -3.64
CA ILE A 157 -10.13 10.72 -4.70
C ILE A 157 -8.69 10.54 -5.16
N VAL A 158 -7.74 10.51 -4.23
CA VAL A 158 -6.31 10.41 -4.58
C VAL A 158 -5.95 9.04 -5.14
N ALA A 159 -6.56 7.96 -4.62
CA ALA A 159 -6.38 6.62 -5.17
C ALA A 159 -7.01 6.48 -6.57
N ALA A 160 -8.19 7.08 -6.82
CA ALA A 160 -8.79 7.11 -8.15
C ALA A 160 -7.85 7.79 -9.18
N GLN A 161 -7.22 8.90 -8.81
CA GLN A 161 -6.24 9.57 -9.68
C GLN A 161 -5.02 8.68 -9.96
N LEU A 162 -4.50 7.99 -8.95
CA LEU A 162 -3.38 7.06 -9.13
C LEU A 162 -3.77 5.91 -10.08
N ILE A 163 -4.94 5.30 -9.89
CA ILE A 163 -5.44 4.23 -10.76
C ILE A 163 -5.58 4.73 -12.20
N LEU A 164 -6.18 5.90 -12.43
CA LEU A 164 -6.29 6.50 -13.77
C LEU A 164 -4.92 6.65 -14.44
N THR A 165 -3.93 7.13 -13.70
CA THR A 165 -2.56 7.27 -14.21
C THR A 165 -1.92 5.91 -14.54
N CYS A 166 -2.20 4.87 -13.75
CA CYS A 166 -1.75 3.52 -14.05
C CYS A 166 -2.38 3.00 -15.34
N LEU A 167 -3.68 3.21 -15.52
CA LEU A 167 -4.39 2.83 -16.75
C LEU A 167 -3.81 3.54 -17.98
N ASP A 168 -3.52 4.84 -17.89
CA ASP A 168 -2.89 5.61 -18.98
C ASP A 168 -1.50 5.10 -19.35
N LYS A 169 -0.78 4.53 -18.39
CA LYS A 169 0.56 3.94 -18.58
C LYS A 169 0.51 2.45 -18.96
N GLY A 170 -0.66 1.84 -19.00
CA GLY A 170 -0.81 0.41 -19.29
C GLY A 170 -0.21 -0.50 -18.21
N ILE A 171 -0.19 -0.04 -16.95
CA ILE A 171 0.29 -0.82 -15.79
C ILE A 171 -0.85 -1.11 -14.81
N TYR A 172 -0.79 -2.25 -14.14
CA TYR A 172 -1.85 -2.68 -13.23
C TYR A 172 -1.65 -2.08 -11.81
N PRO A 173 -2.65 -1.37 -11.26
CA PRO A 173 -2.62 -0.87 -9.90
C PRO A 173 -3.11 -1.95 -8.93
N SER A 174 -2.22 -2.77 -8.40
CA SER A 174 -2.56 -3.85 -7.49
C SER A 174 -2.93 -3.32 -6.10
N TRP A 175 -3.91 -3.93 -5.46
CA TRP A 175 -4.33 -3.59 -4.10
C TRP A 175 -4.41 -4.83 -3.23
N ASP A 176 -3.68 -4.81 -2.13
CA ASP A 176 -3.76 -5.78 -1.06
C ASP A 176 -4.08 -5.04 0.25
N ALA A 177 -5.26 -5.30 0.82
CA ALA A 177 -5.77 -4.50 1.91
C ALA A 177 -5.35 -5.07 3.28
N HIS A 178 -4.70 -4.23 4.10
CA HIS A 178 -4.36 -4.56 5.48
C HIS A 178 -5.61 -4.68 6.38
N THR A 179 -6.64 -3.88 6.13
CA THR A 179 -7.85 -3.85 6.96
C THR A 179 -9.11 -4.00 6.11
N ARG A 180 -10.22 -4.39 6.76
CA ARG A 180 -11.54 -4.40 6.12
C ARG A 180 -11.96 -3.02 5.60
N THR A 181 -11.54 -1.95 6.28
CA THR A 181 -11.78 -0.56 5.83
C THR A 181 -11.06 -0.27 4.53
N SER A 182 -9.81 -0.72 4.39
CA SER A 182 -9.04 -0.60 3.15
C SER A 182 -9.68 -1.41 2.02
N LEU A 183 -10.13 -2.64 2.28
CA LEU A 183 -10.87 -3.44 1.29
C LEU A 183 -12.15 -2.73 0.82
N ASN A 184 -12.95 -2.19 1.75
CA ASN A 184 -14.16 -1.44 1.39
C ASN A 184 -13.87 -0.20 0.53
N LEU A 185 -12.71 0.41 0.69
CA LEU A 185 -12.24 1.49 -0.18
C LEU A 185 -11.88 0.96 -1.57
N ALA A 186 -11.13 -0.14 -1.65
CA ALA A 186 -10.78 -0.80 -2.90
C ALA A 186 -12.04 -1.19 -3.71
N GLU A 187 -13.03 -1.81 -3.07
CA GLU A 187 -14.29 -2.19 -3.71
C GLU A 187 -15.06 -0.98 -4.27
N LYS A 188 -15.05 0.17 -3.57
CA LYS A 188 -15.62 1.43 -4.09
C LYS A 188 -14.89 1.93 -5.33
N LEU A 189 -13.61 1.65 -5.48
CA LEU A 189 -12.81 2.02 -6.63
C LEU A 189 -12.96 1.03 -7.80
N GLY A 190 -13.57 -0.12 -7.57
CA GLY A 190 -13.88 -1.11 -8.60
C GLY A 190 -13.14 -2.44 -8.44
N TYR A 191 -12.29 -2.59 -7.43
CA TYR A 191 -11.67 -3.88 -7.14
C TYR A 191 -12.71 -4.90 -6.67
N GLU A 192 -12.44 -6.16 -6.93
CA GLU A 192 -13.20 -7.27 -6.41
C GLU A 192 -12.40 -8.01 -5.34
N PHE A 193 -13.05 -8.32 -4.21
CA PHE A 193 -12.48 -9.18 -3.19
C PHE A 193 -12.17 -10.56 -3.76
N SER A 194 -11.01 -11.11 -3.43
CA SER A 194 -10.59 -12.46 -3.80
C SER A 194 -10.70 -13.42 -2.61
N HIS A 195 -9.84 -13.23 -1.64
CA HIS A 195 -9.80 -14.07 -0.43
C HIS A 195 -9.12 -13.34 0.73
N GLU A 196 -9.35 -13.80 1.94
CA GLU A 196 -8.55 -13.42 3.09
C GLU A 196 -7.43 -14.42 3.34
N TYR A 197 -6.32 -13.95 3.89
CA TYR A 197 -5.19 -14.77 4.26
C TYR A 197 -4.54 -14.26 5.54
N ILE A 198 -3.75 -15.11 6.19
CA ILE A 198 -3.04 -14.77 7.41
C ILE A 198 -1.63 -14.28 7.07
N ALA A 199 -1.21 -13.23 7.74
CA ALA A 199 0.16 -12.74 7.79
C ALA A 199 0.63 -12.61 9.24
N TYR A 200 1.93 -12.52 9.46
CA TYR A 200 2.54 -12.39 10.78
C TYR A 200 3.52 -11.22 10.81
N GLU A 201 3.41 -10.42 11.84
CA GLU A 201 4.47 -9.52 12.30
C GLU A 201 5.23 -10.21 13.43
N ILE A 202 6.55 -10.04 13.45
CA ILE A 202 7.44 -10.64 14.46
C ILE A 202 8.10 -9.50 15.23
N ASP A 203 7.94 -9.50 16.58
CA ASP A 203 8.57 -8.54 17.49
C ASP A 203 10.05 -8.86 17.73
#